data_898a8b33c935682a1e7d565f60e99599
#
_entry.id   898a8b33c935682a1e7d565f60e99599
#
_cell.length_a   1.000
_cell.length_b   1.000
_cell.length_c   1.000
_cell.angle_alpha   90.00
_cell.angle_beta   90.00
_cell.angle_gamma   90.00
#
_symmetry.space_group_name_H-M   'P 1'
#
loop_
_entity.id
_entity.type
_entity.pdbx_description
1 polymer ?
#
loop_
_entity_poly.entity_id
_entity_poly.type
_entity_poly.pdbx_seq_one_letter_code
_entity_poly.pdbx_strand_id
1 'polypeptide(L)'
;DAIYTHSKTWQHLQEDTGKIAAIEDLSRHPDWRLQANNEPAVITCSDVMAEQHPELVVTFLKAMIKVGRWANEHKHAAAVILDRQTYYRDVEDTYQCIKHIDMVPSLSPKNLAQIEIGKGFMLEHGYIKRDFDVHAWAAPEFLEQAAKELIEERWTKATAAKLPNATVVRLG
;
A
#
# COMPACT_ATOMS: atom_id res chain seq x y z
N ASP A 1 -20.67 11.90 -23.87
CA ASP A 1 -20.03 10.68 -23.41
C ASP A 1 -19.16 11.00 -22.17
N ALA A 2 -19.03 10.08 -21.24
CA ALA A 2 -18.20 10.20 -20.07
C ALA A 2 -17.24 9.00 -19.98
N ILE A 3 -16.06 9.22 -19.41
CA ILE A 3 -15.08 8.17 -19.13
C ILE A 3 -14.69 8.21 -17.65
N TYR A 4 -14.38 7.06 -17.09
CA TYR A 4 -13.72 6.91 -15.82
C TYR A 4 -12.22 6.75 -16.05
N THR A 5 -11.40 7.54 -15.35
CA THR A 5 -9.94 7.51 -15.55
C THR A 5 -9.20 8.01 -14.32
N HIS A 6 -7.90 7.81 -14.27
CA HIS A 6 -7.05 8.35 -13.21
C HIS A 6 -6.97 9.89 -13.27
N SER A 7 -6.87 10.51 -12.10
CA SER A 7 -6.90 11.96 -11.92
C SER A 7 -5.95 12.73 -12.84
N LYS A 8 -4.76 12.22 -13.11
CA LYS A 8 -3.79 12.87 -13.98
C LYS A 8 -4.05 12.66 -15.47
N THR A 9 -4.58 11.51 -15.86
CA THR A 9 -4.90 11.24 -17.27
C THR A 9 -5.91 12.24 -17.82
N TRP A 10 -6.96 12.59 -17.07
CA TRP A 10 -7.94 13.56 -17.55
C TRP A 10 -7.36 14.98 -17.63
N GLN A 11 -6.48 15.37 -16.69
CA GLN A 11 -5.81 16.66 -16.74
C GLN A 11 -4.97 16.80 -18.00
N HIS A 12 -4.16 15.80 -18.33
CA HIS A 12 -3.37 15.79 -19.55
C HIS A 12 -4.23 15.85 -20.81
N LEU A 13 -5.33 15.08 -20.85
CA LEU A 13 -6.26 15.11 -21.97
C LEU A 13 -6.94 16.49 -22.09
N GLN A 14 -7.24 17.16 -20.98
CA GLN A 14 -7.77 18.51 -21.01
C GLN A 14 -6.75 19.53 -21.49
N GLU A 15 -5.51 19.47 -20.99
CA GLU A 15 -4.41 20.34 -21.40
C GLU A 15 -4.12 20.17 -22.89
N ASP A 16 -4.06 18.93 -23.40
CA ASP A 16 -3.74 18.63 -24.78
C ASP A 16 -4.87 18.94 -25.76
N THR A 17 -6.13 18.82 -25.34
CA THR A 17 -7.28 18.92 -26.25
C THR A 17 -8.20 20.10 -25.96
N GLY A 18 -8.24 20.61 -24.72
CA GLY A 18 -9.18 21.62 -24.25
C GLY A 18 -10.65 21.18 -24.25
N LYS A 19 -10.93 19.88 -24.47
CA LYS A 19 -12.29 19.35 -24.72
C LYS A 19 -12.85 18.50 -23.58
N ILE A 20 -12.03 18.19 -22.55
CA ILE A 20 -12.42 17.31 -21.45
C ILE A 20 -12.50 18.12 -20.17
N ALA A 21 -13.56 17.90 -19.39
CA ALA A 21 -13.73 18.47 -18.07
C ALA A 21 -14.06 17.37 -17.03
N ALA A 22 -13.59 17.56 -15.80
CA ALA A 22 -13.99 16.67 -14.70
C ALA A 22 -15.46 16.87 -14.37
N ILE A 23 -16.22 15.78 -14.32
CA ILE A 23 -17.59 15.76 -13.82
C ILE A 23 -17.56 15.63 -12.29
N GLU A 24 -16.73 14.68 -11.80
CA GLU A 24 -16.60 14.38 -10.38
C GLU A 24 -15.18 13.90 -10.09
N ASP A 25 -14.59 14.33 -8.98
CA ASP A 25 -13.33 13.80 -8.44
C ASP A 25 -13.63 12.85 -7.28
N LEU A 26 -13.77 11.58 -7.60
CA LEU A 26 -14.08 10.53 -6.61
C LEU A 26 -12.96 10.35 -5.58
N SER A 27 -11.72 10.77 -5.86
CA SER A 27 -10.62 10.65 -4.91
C SER A 27 -10.82 11.51 -3.63
N ARG A 28 -11.68 12.52 -3.72
CA ARG A 28 -12.01 13.46 -2.63
C ARG A 28 -13.47 13.41 -2.22
N HIS A 29 -14.22 12.43 -2.72
CA HIS A 29 -15.63 12.30 -2.41
C HIS A 29 -15.82 12.15 -0.88
N PRO A 30 -16.80 12.84 -0.24
CA PRO A 30 -17.03 12.76 1.20
C PRO A 30 -17.43 11.36 1.67
N ASP A 31 -18.10 10.59 0.82
CA ASP A 31 -18.32 9.16 1.05
C ASP A 31 -17.08 8.38 0.61
N TRP A 32 -16.31 7.88 1.58
CA TRP A 32 -15.08 7.12 1.33
C TRP A 32 -15.30 5.85 0.48
N ARG A 33 -16.52 5.30 0.45
CA ARG A 33 -16.88 4.13 -0.36
C ARG A 33 -16.82 4.43 -1.85
N LEU A 34 -17.00 5.68 -2.22
CA LEU A 34 -16.94 6.15 -3.61
C LEU A 34 -15.57 6.70 -3.99
N GLN A 35 -14.62 6.74 -3.06
CA GLN A 35 -13.26 7.16 -3.36
C GLN A 35 -12.57 6.07 -4.17
N ALA A 36 -12.65 6.14 -5.48
CA ALA A 36 -12.18 5.12 -6.42
C ALA A 36 -10.71 4.71 -6.24
N ASN A 37 -9.86 5.63 -5.82
CA ASN A 37 -8.44 5.34 -5.57
C ASN A 37 -8.19 4.69 -4.19
N ASN A 38 -9.23 4.39 -3.47
CA ASN A 38 -9.16 3.69 -2.18
C ASN A 38 -9.40 2.18 -2.31
N GLU A 39 -9.53 1.66 -3.51
CA GLU A 39 -9.41 0.21 -3.70
C GLU A 39 -7.97 -0.17 -3.30
N PRO A 40 -7.80 -0.96 -2.23
CA PRO A 40 -6.47 -1.28 -1.78
C PRO A 40 -5.78 -2.13 -2.83
N ALA A 41 -4.61 -1.68 -3.30
CA ALA A 41 -3.70 -2.57 -3.97
C ALA A 41 -3.25 -3.63 -2.96
N VAL A 42 -3.58 -4.90 -3.22
CA VAL A 42 -3.30 -5.99 -2.30
C VAL A 42 -1.97 -6.67 -2.61
N ILE A 43 -1.24 -7.06 -1.58
CA ILE A 43 -0.11 -7.97 -1.68
C ILE A 43 -0.65 -9.38 -1.44
N THR A 44 -0.52 -10.25 -2.42
CA THR A 44 -0.95 -11.65 -2.33
C THR A 44 0.25 -12.59 -2.50
N CYS A 45 0.17 -13.75 -1.86
CA CYS A 45 1.07 -14.87 -2.13
C CYS A 45 0.25 -16.16 -2.28
N SER A 46 0.87 -17.22 -2.80
CA SER A 46 0.24 -18.53 -2.85
C SER A 46 0.22 -19.19 -1.47
N ASP A 47 -0.75 -20.07 -1.24
CA ASP A 47 -0.81 -20.87 -0.01
C ASP A 47 0.49 -21.66 0.20
N VAL A 48 1.05 -22.21 -0.88
CA VAL A 48 2.35 -22.93 -0.83
C VAL A 48 3.46 -22.02 -0.29
N MET A 49 3.53 -20.76 -0.73
CA MET A 49 4.51 -19.80 -0.22
C MET A 49 4.27 -19.48 1.25
N ALA A 50 3.03 -19.27 1.63
CA ALA A 50 2.65 -18.94 2.99
C ALA A 50 2.93 -20.09 3.97
N GLU A 51 2.66 -21.34 3.55
CA GLU A 51 2.83 -22.54 4.39
C GLU A 51 4.28 -23.04 4.45
N GLN A 52 4.99 -23.03 3.33
CA GLN A 52 6.34 -23.63 3.25
C GLN A 52 7.46 -22.62 3.50
N HIS A 53 7.21 -21.34 3.28
CA HIS A 53 8.21 -20.27 3.36
C HIS A 53 7.67 -19.02 4.07
N PRO A 54 7.04 -19.13 5.25
CA PRO A 54 6.47 -18.00 5.98
C PRO A 54 7.52 -16.93 6.29
N GLU A 55 8.77 -17.33 6.52
CA GLU A 55 9.87 -16.41 6.79
C GLU A 55 10.19 -15.49 5.60
N LEU A 56 9.97 -15.96 4.36
CA LEU A 56 10.16 -15.13 3.16
C LEU A 56 9.04 -14.11 3.05
N VAL A 57 7.79 -14.49 3.34
CA VAL A 57 6.64 -13.56 3.36
C VAL A 57 6.87 -12.46 4.39
N VAL A 58 7.27 -12.82 5.61
CA VAL A 58 7.60 -11.86 6.68
C VAL A 58 8.75 -10.95 6.27
N THR A 59 9.82 -11.50 5.68
CA THR A 59 10.98 -10.72 5.23
C THR A 59 10.59 -9.71 4.15
N PHE A 60 9.76 -10.12 3.18
CA PHE A 60 9.25 -9.25 2.15
C PHE A 60 8.40 -8.12 2.75
N LEU A 61 7.48 -8.43 3.66
CA LEU A 61 6.64 -7.42 4.32
C LEU A 61 7.47 -6.46 5.17
N LYS A 62 8.52 -6.92 5.85
CA LYS A 62 9.47 -6.03 6.55
C LYS A 62 10.12 -5.04 5.58
N ALA A 63 10.53 -5.49 4.39
CA ALA A 63 11.08 -4.61 3.36
C ALA A 63 10.03 -3.59 2.89
N MET A 64 8.80 -4.03 2.62
CA MET A 64 7.70 -3.16 2.21
C MET A 64 7.36 -2.11 3.28
N ILE A 65 7.33 -2.48 4.57
CA ILE A 65 7.12 -1.53 5.66
C ILE A 65 8.25 -0.49 5.72
N LYS A 66 9.50 -0.92 5.61
CA LYS A 66 10.67 0.00 5.64
C LYS A 66 10.62 0.99 4.47
N VAL A 67 10.39 0.48 3.27
CA VAL A 67 10.29 1.30 2.05
C VAL A 67 9.08 2.23 2.11
N GLY A 68 7.93 1.73 2.55
CA GLY A 68 6.72 2.52 2.70
C GLY A 68 6.89 3.69 3.67
N ARG A 69 7.50 3.46 4.83
CA ARG A 69 7.83 4.51 5.80
C ARG A 69 8.76 5.56 5.20
N TRP A 70 9.85 5.12 4.57
CA TRP A 70 10.77 6.02 3.89
C TRP A 70 10.06 6.84 2.80
N ALA A 71 9.25 6.21 1.98
CA ALA A 71 8.51 6.88 0.92
C ALA A 71 7.48 7.89 1.47
N ASN A 72 6.85 7.60 2.62
CA ASN A 72 5.96 8.53 3.27
C ASN A 72 6.68 9.78 3.80
N GLU A 73 7.89 9.62 4.33
CA GLU A 73 8.73 10.71 4.82
C GLU A 73 9.39 11.51 3.69
N HIS A 74 9.60 10.88 2.51
CA HIS A 74 10.37 11.43 1.39
C HIS A 74 9.60 11.34 0.06
N LYS A 75 8.35 11.78 0.03
CA LYS A 75 7.43 11.64 -1.12
C LYS A 75 8.02 12.09 -2.44
N HIS A 76 8.70 13.23 -2.48
CA HIS A 76 9.30 13.72 -3.72
C HIS A 76 10.47 12.83 -4.19
N ALA A 77 11.34 12.38 -3.28
CA ALA A 77 12.40 11.43 -3.63
C ALA A 77 11.85 10.08 -4.09
N ALA A 78 10.75 9.62 -3.48
CA ALA A 78 10.03 8.44 -3.94
C ALA A 78 9.46 8.64 -5.35
N ALA A 79 8.92 9.82 -5.65
CA ALA A 79 8.43 10.15 -6.98
C ALA A 79 9.54 10.10 -8.04
N VAL A 80 10.73 10.61 -7.73
CA VAL A 80 11.91 10.53 -8.64
C VAL A 80 12.28 9.08 -8.97
N ILE A 81 12.16 8.16 -8.01
CA ILE A 81 12.45 6.74 -8.24
C ILE A 81 11.33 6.09 -9.05
N LEU A 82 10.08 6.35 -8.69
CA LEU A 82 8.90 5.76 -9.33
C LEU A 82 8.69 6.27 -10.76
N ASP A 83 9.03 7.52 -11.04
CA ASP A 83 8.92 8.12 -12.37
C ASP A 83 9.61 7.29 -13.46
N ARG A 84 10.73 6.65 -13.12
CA ARG A 84 11.48 5.77 -14.03
C ARG A 84 10.74 4.47 -14.38
N GLN A 85 9.70 4.13 -13.63
CA GLN A 85 8.94 2.89 -13.74
C GLN A 85 7.47 3.13 -14.07
N THR A 86 7.04 4.39 -14.19
CA THR A 86 5.66 4.76 -14.47
C THR A 86 5.53 5.41 -15.85
N TYR A 87 4.30 5.57 -16.30
CA TYR A 87 3.95 6.21 -17.56
C TYR A 87 3.51 7.68 -17.38
N TYR A 88 3.76 8.28 -16.24
CA TYR A 88 3.50 9.69 -16.01
C TYR A 88 4.48 10.56 -16.79
N ARG A 89 4.10 11.82 -17.03
CA ARG A 89 4.91 12.73 -17.88
C ARG A 89 6.25 13.09 -17.27
N ASP A 90 6.25 13.26 -15.95
CA ASP A 90 7.42 13.71 -15.22
C ASP A 90 7.30 13.41 -13.71
N VAL A 91 8.36 13.75 -13.00
CA VAL A 91 8.47 13.56 -11.55
C VAL A 91 7.36 14.28 -10.77
N GLU A 92 6.95 15.48 -11.23
CA GLU A 92 5.92 16.24 -10.53
C GLU A 92 4.55 15.57 -10.67
N ASP A 93 4.22 15.06 -11.84
CA ASP A 93 3.01 14.26 -12.04
C ASP A 93 2.99 13.01 -11.16
N THR A 94 4.12 12.30 -11.10
CA THR A 94 4.29 11.14 -10.23
C THR A 94 4.12 11.53 -8.76
N TYR A 95 4.72 12.64 -8.32
CA TYR A 95 4.58 13.17 -6.98
C TYR A 95 3.12 13.50 -6.65
N GLN A 96 2.42 14.20 -7.54
CA GLN A 96 1.00 14.55 -7.34
C GLN A 96 0.12 13.30 -7.16
N CYS A 97 0.45 12.20 -7.85
CA CYS A 97 -0.28 10.94 -7.72
C CYS A 97 -0.04 10.25 -6.37
N ILE A 98 1.17 10.32 -5.82
CA ILE A 98 1.53 9.55 -4.61
C ILE A 98 1.51 10.35 -3.31
N LYS A 99 1.48 11.68 -3.35
CA LYS A 99 1.65 12.54 -2.17
C LYS A 99 0.65 12.27 -1.04
N HIS A 100 -0.55 11.82 -1.37
CA HIS A 100 -1.63 11.53 -0.41
C HIS A 100 -1.78 10.04 -0.08
N ILE A 101 -1.00 9.17 -0.72
CA ILE A 101 -1.08 7.72 -0.51
C ILE A 101 -0.21 7.34 0.69
N ASP A 102 -0.75 6.56 1.61
CA ASP A 102 0.04 5.85 2.61
C ASP A 102 0.67 4.61 1.93
N MET A 103 2.01 4.59 1.88
CA MET A 103 2.77 3.53 1.22
C MET A 103 3.07 2.35 2.15
N VAL A 104 2.69 2.42 3.43
CA VAL A 104 2.89 1.31 4.37
C VAL A 104 1.77 0.29 4.21
N PRO A 105 2.08 -1.01 4.01
CA PRO A 105 1.06 -2.05 3.98
C PRO A 105 0.18 -2.06 5.23
N SER A 106 -1.12 -2.19 5.06
CA SER A 106 -2.09 -2.15 6.14
C SER A 106 -3.30 -3.04 5.85
N LEU A 107 -3.72 -3.83 6.83
CA LEU A 107 -4.99 -4.55 6.87
C LEU A 107 -5.97 -3.84 7.83
N SER A 108 -6.06 -2.51 7.74
CA SER A 108 -7.00 -1.75 8.54
C SER A 108 -8.45 -2.16 8.26
N PRO A 109 -9.38 -1.97 9.22
CA PRO A 109 -10.80 -2.25 8.98
C PRO A 109 -11.36 -1.55 7.75
N LYS A 110 -10.88 -0.33 7.45
CA LYS A 110 -11.25 0.40 6.24
C LYS A 110 -10.80 -0.35 4.97
N ASN A 111 -9.55 -0.84 4.93
CA ASN A 111 -9.03 -1.54 3.77
C ASN A 111 -9.76 -2.86 3.54
N LEU A 112 -10.05 -3.62 4.60
CA LEU A 112 -10.84 -4.85 4.49
C LEU A 112 -12.27 -4.57 4.02
N ALA A 113 -12.91 -3.52 4.54
CA ALA A 113 -14.24 -3.11 4.08
C ALA A 113 -14.26 -2.68 2.60
N GLN A 114 -13.19 -2.08 2.09
CA GLN A 114 -13.07 -1.75 0.66
C GLN A 114 -12.96 -3.01 -0.22
N ILE A 115 -12.24 -4.03 0.25
CA ILE A 115 -12.19 -5.33 -0.44
C ILE A 115 -13.58 -5.99 -0.47
N GLU A 116 -14.33 -5.93 0.64
CA GLU A 116 -15.71 -6.42 0.71
C GLU A 116 -16.63 -5.73 -0.31
N ILE A 117 -16.52 -4.40 -0.44
CA ILE A 117 -17.30 -3.64 -1.43
C ILE A 117 -16.92 -4.06 -2.86
N GLY A 118 -15.63 -4.13 -3.17
CA GLY A 118 -15.12 -4.55 -4.47
C GLY A 118 -15.55 -6.00 -4.81
N LYS A 119 -15.46 -6.92 -3.83
CA LYS A 119 -15.94 -8.29 -3.95
C LYS A 119 -17.44 -8.35 -4.28
N GLY A 120 -18.27 -7.59 -3.56
CA GLY A 120 -19.70 -7.50 -3.80
C GLY A 120 -20.02 -7.07 -5.24
N PHE A 121 -19.35 -6.03 -5.73
CA PHE A 121 -19.48 -5.59 -7.11
C PHE A 121 -19.07 -6.69 -8.11
N MET A 122 -17.94 -7.36 -7.87
CA MET A 122 -17.46 -8.42 -8.75
C MET A 122 -18.40 -9.63 -8.80
N LEU A 123 -19.03 -9.98 -7.67
CA LEU A 123 -20.07 -11.03 -7.62
C LEU A 123 -21.32 -10.63 -8.38
N GLU A 124 -21.85 -9.43 -8.11
CA GLU A 124 -23.07 -8.91 -8.76
C GLU A 124 -22.95 -8.87 -10.28
N HIS A 125 -21.76 -8.52 -10.79
CA HIS A 125 -21.51 -8.41 -12.23
C HIS A 125 -20.90 -9.67 -12.86
N GLY A 126 -20.76 -10.77 -12.09
CA GLY A 126 -20.28 -12.06 -12.58
C GLY A 126 -18.79 -12.14 -12.94
N TYR A 127 -17.98 -11.19 -12.46
CA TYR A 127 -16.52 -11.23 -12.60
C TYR A 127 -15.90 -12.35 -11.78
N ILE A 128 -16.46 -12.63 -10.60
CA ILE A 128 -16.15 -13.82 -9.82
C ILE A 128 -17.41 -14.66 -9.66
N LYS A 129 -17.23 -15.99 -9.59
CA LYS A 129 -18.36 -16.95 -9.56
C LYS A 129 -18.69 -17.46 -8.17
N ARG A 130 -17.82 -17.23 -7.20
CA ARG A 130 -17.98 -17.71 -5.82
C ARG A 130 -17.68 -16.59 -4.86
N ASP A 131 -18.49 -16.50 -3.83
CA ASP A 131 -18.24 -15.66 -2.68
C ASP A 131 -17.11 -16.24 -1.82
N PHE A 132 -16.44 -15.37 -1.07
CA PHE A 132 -15.44 -15.76 -0.09
C PHE A 132 -15.47 -14.79 1.09
N ASP A 133 -15.07 -15.27 2.26
CA ASP A 133 -14.91 -14.45 3.45
C ASP A 133 -13.58 -13.68 3.36
N VAL A 134 -13.65 -12.35 3.28
CA VAL A 134 -12.46 -11.49 3.18
C VAL A 134 -11.61 -11.56 4.43
N HIS A 135 -12.22 -11.71 5.61
CA HIS A 135 -11.46 -11.82 6.86
C HIS A 135 -10.74 -13.17 6.99
N ALA A 136 -11.37 -14.24 6.53
CA ALA A 136 -10.72 -15.56 6.48
C ALA A 136 -9.66 -15.66 5.36
N TRP A 137 -9.82 -14.88 4.29
CA TRP A 137 -8.84 -14.80 3.20
C TRP A 137 -7.63 -13.94 3.55
N ALA A 138 -7.80 -12.90 4.35
CA ALA A 138 -6.72 -12.07 4.82
C ALA A 138 -5.81 -12.85 5.79
N ALA A 139 -4.50 -12.63 5.70
CA ALA A 139 -3.49 -13.25 6.55
C ALA A 139 -2.75 -12.18 7.37
N PRO A 140 -3.40 -11.59 8.40
CA PRO A 140 -2.82 -10.50 9.19
C PRO A 140 -1.57 -10.91 9.97
N GLU A 141 -1.44 -12.18 10.32
CA GLU A 141 -0.34 -12.74 11.12
C GLU A 141 1.03 -12.44 10.54
N PHE A 142 1.18 -12.47 9.21
CA PHE A 142 2.46 -12.15 8.55
C PHE A 142 2.82 -10.67 8.69
N LEU A 143 1.85 -9.79 8.56
CA LEU A 143 2.07 -8.36 8.70
C LEU A 143 2.36 -7.98 10.16
N GLU A 144 1.64 -8.59 11.11
CA GLU A 144 1.84 -8.41 12.55
C GLU A 144 3.23 -8.91 12.97
N GLN A 145 3.65 -10.09 12.49
CA GLN A 145 4.98 -10.63 12.74
C GLN A 145 6.07 -9.71 12.17
N ALA A 146 5.91 -9.24 10.93
CA ALA A 146 6.85 -8.32 10.29
C ALA A 146 6.98 -7.01 11.09
N ALA A 147 5.88 -6.45 11.54
CA ALA A 147 5.87 -5.23 12.34
C ALA A 147 6.54 -5.43 13.71
N LYS A 148 6.25 -6.55 14.38
CA LYS A 148 6.85 -6.93 15.66
C LYS A 148 8.37 -7.05 15.55
N GLU A 149 8.87 -7.80 14.56
CA GLU A 149 10.31 -7.98 14.35
C GLU A 149 11.03 -6.66 14.04
N LEU A 150 10.39 -5.75 13.30
CA LEU A 150 10.96 -4.43 13.04
C LEU A 150 11.07 -3.57 14.29
N ILE A 151 10.14 -3.69 15.24
CA ILE A 151 10.20 -3.02 16.53
C ILE A 151 11.37 -3.60 17.35
N GLU A 152 11.48 -4.92 17.41
CA GLU A 152 12.57 -5.61 18.13
C GLU A 152 13.95 -5.26 17.56
N GLU A 153 14.12 -5.24 16.23
CA GLU A 153 15.35 -4.79 15.57
C GLU A 153 15.73 -3.35 15.96
N ARG A 154 14.74 -2.46 16.02
CA ARG A 154 14.96 -1.06 16.40
C ARG A 154 15.40 -0.93 17.86
N TRP A 155 14.76 -1.68 18.77
CA TRP A 155 15.12 -1.70 20.18
C TRP A 155 16.53 -2.26 20.40
N THR A 156 16.87 -3.37 19.76
CA THR A 156 18.21 -3.98 19.85
C THR A 156 19.30 -3.01 19.39
N LYS A 157 19.10 -2.35 18.24
CA LYS A 157 20.04 -1.34 17.73
C LYS A 157 20.17 -0.13 18.66
N ALA A 158 19.07 0.36 19.19
CA ALA A 158 19.06 1.50 20.10
C ALA A 158 19.76 1.17 21.43
N THR A 159 19.58 -0.04 21.95
CA THR A 159 20.24 -0.53 23.16
C THR A 159 21.75 -0.70 22.93
N ALA A 160 22.15 -1.32 21.83
CA ALA A 160 23.56 -1.48 21.46
C ALA A 160 24.28 -0.13 21.28
N ALA A 161 23.59 0.87 20.69
CA ALA A 161 24.16 2.22 20.53
C ALA A 161 24.32 2.97 21.85
N LYS A 162 23.48 2.70 22.85
CA LYS A 162 23.56 3.33 24.19
C LYS A 162 24.58 2.69 25.12
N LEU A 163 25.00 1.45 24.85
CA LEU A 163 25.89 0.66 25.68
C LEU A 163 27.14 0.19 24.88
N PRO A 164 27.93 1.09 24.28
CA PRO A 164 29.03 0.70 23.41
C PRO A 164 30.13 -0.08 24.13
N ASN A 165 30.18 -0.05 25.48
CA ASN A 165 31.22 -0.67 26.32
C ASN A 165 30.65 -1.51 27.48
N ALA A 166 29.41 -1.94 27.40
CA ALA A 166 28.84 -2.81 28.44
C ALA A 166 29.49 -4.20 28.36
N THR A 167 30.46 -4.44 29.24
CA THR A 167 30.99 -5.78 29.49
C THR A 167 29.84 -6.61 30.08
N VAL A 168 29.45 -7.66 29.38
CA VAL A 168 28.46 -8.60 29.91
C VAL A 168 29.08 -9.33 31.09
N VAL A 169 28.76 -8.90 32.30
CA VAL A 169 29.07 -9.67 33.52
C VAL A 169 28.10 -10.84 33.54
N ARG A 170 28.56 -12.03 33.20
CA ARG A 170 27.80 -13.27 33.46
C ARG A 170 27.84 -13.48 34.97
N LEU A 171 26.73 -13.28 35.63
CA LEU A 171 26.52 -13.78 36.99
C LEU A 171 26.39 -15.29 36.89
N GLY A 172 27.38 -15.98 37.48
CA GLY A 172 27.38 -17.44 37.63
C GLY A 172 26.31 -17.95 38.56
#